data_939ea7c26ab69f1ef6475c490040902d
#
_entry.id   939ea7c26ab69f1ef6475c490040902d
#
_cell.length_a   1.000
_cell.length_b   1.000
_cell.length_c   1.000
_cell.angle_alpha   90.00
_cell.angle_beta   90.00
_cell.angle_gamma   90.00
#
_symmetry.space_group_name_H-M   'P 1'
#
loop_
_entity.id
_entity.type
_entity.pdbx_description
1 polymer ?
#
loop_
_entity_poly.entity_id
_entity_poly.type
_entity_poly.pdbx_seq_one_letter_code
_entity_poly.pdbx_strand_id
1 'polypeptide(L)'
;MTAELRAADSRGTLICLVNPHATDWRCRIPLSVLAIGASLEGRYTYRVLDGNIDRSLHDTLSSLIRDEGVKYVAFTVMPGPQLTQAIHLSRQIRREYPGVTIVWGGYFPTLHAGVVLAADYVDFVIRDQGDFSFRMLIDALENGGPLSGVPGLSYKDGCVRHNEKQPMIDPCLLPPLPYHRVDVKKYIGRTYIGTRTVNYHSSVGCPFMCGFCAVASSYRARWAGLSAERIADDLTWFREEFGVNAVEFHDNNFFTSEKRTLEFAERIQGRGFTWWGEARPDTLLAYDDRTWQAMSDSGCKMIFMGAESGSAQVLALMAKGGTQTPETILRLAERMRRFGVVPEFSFVLGSPTPTVEEDLENDIRFIRQIKRINPEAEIIIYIYSPVQFEDADLFNAARAHRFSYPQTLDDWLLPEWQAHDLKKNPVTPWLSAATLRRIRNFEKVLNARFPTLSDLKLGPVQRTLLRITGSWRYGLSVYQAPYEVALLQKLLRYRQPELEGF
;
A
#
# COMPACT_ATOMS: atom_id res chain seq x y z
N MET A 1 0.13 -30.96 -20.28
CA MET A 1 0.33 -29.54 -20.72
C MET A 1 1.70 -29.00 -20.29
N THR A 2 2.77 -29.77 -20.52
CA THR A 2 4.12 -29.49 -19.99
C THR A 2 5.26 -29.60 -21.03
N ALA A 3 4.98 -29.86 -22.29
CA ALA A 3 6.01 -29.98 -23.34
C ALA A 3 5.91 -28.91 -24.45
N GLU A 4 4.74 -28.30 -24.69
CA GLU A 4 4.55 -27.35 -25.79
C GLU A 4 4.84 -25.90 -25.41
N LEU A 5 4.95 -25.55 -24.12
CA LEU A 5 5.28 -24.20 -23.64
C LEU A 5 6.79 -23.85 -23.71
N ARG A 6 7.65 -24.76 -24.12
CA ARG A 6 9.09 -24.52 -24.27
C ARG A 6 9.54 -24.02 -25.65
N ALA A 7 8.64 -23.92 -26.63
CA ALA A 7 9.02 -23.68 -28.02
C ALA A 7 8.82 -22.25 -28.54
N ALA A 8 8.49 -21.25 -27.67
CA ALA A 8 8.26 -19.87 -28.10
C ALA A 8 9.17 -18.83 -27.44
N ASP A 9 10.35 -19.21 -26.98
CA ASP A 9 11.34 -18.31 -26.39
C ASP A 9 12.27 -17.78 -27.50
N SER A 10 11.73 -16.96 -28.40
CA SER A 10 12.37 -16.66 -29.69
C SER A 10 13.08 -15.29 -29.81
N ARG A 11 13.31 -14.59 -28.69
CA ARG A 11 14.20 -13.42 -28.70
C ARG A 11 15.17 -13.55 -27.52
N GLY A 12 16.47 -13.59 -27.81
CA GLY A 12 17.55 -13.73 -26.82
C GLY A 12 17.71 -12.56 -25.85
N THR A 13 16.64 -11.82 -25.61
CA THR A 13 16.59 -10.67 -24.71
C THR A 13 16.11 -11.10 -23.33
N LEU A 14 16.98 -11.00 -22.33
CA LEU A 14 16.65 -11.31 -20.94
C LEU A 14 16.36 -10.04 -20.15
N ILE A 15 15.27 -10.05 -19.41
CA ILE A 15 14.76 -8.93 -18.58
C ILE A 15 14.76 -9.37 -17.11
N CYS A 16 15.25 -8.52 -16.21
CA CYS A 16 15.05 -8.68 -14.76
C CYS A 16 13.98 -7.70 -14.27
N LEU A 17 12.90 -8.23 -13.68
CA LEU A 17 11.87 -7.47 -12.99
C LEU A 17 12.16 -7.54 -11.50
N VAL A 18 12.43 -6.39 -10.89
CA VAL A 18 12.95 -6.30 -9.52
C VAL A 18 11.93 -5.63 -8.62
N ASN A 19 11.57 -6.31 -7.54
CA ASN A 19 10.88 -5.75 -6.39
C ASN A 19 11.92 -5.49 -5.30
N PRO A 20 12.36 -4.24 -5.06
CA PRO A 20 13.33 -3.95 -4.02
C PRO A 20 12.81 -4.27 -2.62
N HIS A 21 13.71 -4.38 -1.66
CA HIS A 21 13.40 -4.65 -0.27
C HIS A 21 12.47 -3.57 0.32
N ALA A 22 11.33 -3.98 0.84
CA ALA A 22 10.35 -3.10 1.46
C ALA A 22 10.20 -3.34 2.97
N THR A 23 10.37 -4.60 3.42
CA THR A 23 10.04 -4.98 4.79
C THR A 23 10.91 -6.14 5.29
N ASP A 24 11.24 -6.11 6.58
CA ASP A 24 11.90 -7.23 7.28
C ASP A 24 10.90 -8.22 7.90
N TRP A 25 9.62 -7.95 7.76
CA TRP A 25 8.61 -8.69 8.53
C TRP A 25 7.90 -9.75 7.71
N ARG A 26 6.90 -9.37 6.97
CA ARG A 26 6.09 -10.28 6.20
C ARG A 26 6.21 -9.94 4.72
N CYS A 27 6.85 -10.83 3.99
CA CYS A 27 6.91 -10.70 2.54
C CYS A 27 5.51 -10.92 1.96
N ARG A 28 5.16 -10.11 0.97
CA ARG A 28 3.93 -10.23 0.17
C ARG A 28 4.31 -10.63 -1.24
N ILE A 29 3.45 -11.37 -1.92
CA ILE A 29 3.65 -11.68 -3.35
C ILE A 29 3.84 -10.35 -4.08
N PRO A 30 4.91 -10.19 -4.88
CA PRO A 30 5.22 -8.94 -5.55
C PRO A 30 4.33 -8.75 -6.80
N LEU A 31 3.03 -8.50 -6.56
CA LEU A 31 1.99 -8.48 -7.60
C LEU A 31 2.27 -7.49 -8.71
N SER A 32 2.89 -6.33 -8.40
CA SER A 32 3.20 -5.31 -9.40
C SER A 32 4.19 -5.80 -10.47
N VAL A 33 5.26 -6.49 -10.07
CA VAL A 33 6.23 -7.03 -11.04
C VAL A 33 5.69 -8.29 -11.73
N LEU A 34 4.83 -9.06 -11.07
CA LEU A 34 4.12 -10.17 -11.72
C LEU A 34 3.15 -9.67 -12.79
N ALA A 35 2.45 -8.54 -12.55
CA ALA A 35 1.57 -7.92 -13.54
C ALA A 35 2.34 -7.48 -14.79
N ILE A 36 3.51 -6.86 -14.62
CA ILE A 36 4.41 -6.57 -15.73
C ILE A 36 4.84 -7.85 -16.45
N GLY A 37 5.27 -8.86 -15.68
CA GLY A 37 5.69 -10.17 -16.21
C GLY A 37 4.60 -10.86 -17.02
N ALA A 38 3.35 -10.75 -16.61
CA ALA A 38 2.21 -11.34 -17.32
C ALA A 38 2.12 -10.88 -18.79
N SER A 39 2.45 -9.61 -19.06
CA SER A 39 2.46 -9.07 -20.44
C SER A 39 3.68 -9.52 -21.26
N LEU A 40 4.70 -10.07 -20.62
CA LEU A 40 5.92 -10.57 -21.25
C LEU A 40 5.87 -12.07 -21.56
N GLU A 41 4.95 -12.82 -20.90
CA GLU A 41 4.83 -14.27 -21.07
C GLU A 41 4.71 -14.67 -22.56
N GLY A 42 5.51 -15.66 -22.98
CA GLY A 42 5.55 -16.14 -24.36
C GLY A 42 6.15 -15.19 -25.40
N ARG A 43 6.67 -14.01 -24.97
CA ARG A 43 7.29 -12.99 -25.86
C ARG A 43 8.75 -12.73 -25.53
N TYR A 44 9.06 -12.63 -24.22
CA TYR A 44 10.39 -12.31 -23.72
C TYR A 44 10.77 -13.26 -22.61
N THR A 45 12.06 -13.55 -22.50
CA THR A 45 12.62 -14.25 -21.34
C THR A 45 12.77 -13.25 -20.20
N TYR A 46 12.27 -13.58 -19.00
CA TYR A 46 12.44 -12.70 -17.85
C TYR A 46 12.61 -13.47 -16.54
N ARG A 47 13.20 -12.80 -15.55
CA ARG A 47 13.33 -13.25 -14.17
C ARG A 47 12.63 -12.25 -13.25
N VAL A 48 11.96 -12.76 -12.22
CA VAL A 48 11.40 -11.94 -11.12
C VAL A 48 12.32 -12.08 -9.93
N LEU A 49 12.82 -10.96 -9.43
CA LEU A 49 13.71 -10.88 -8.27
C LEU A 49 13.02 -10.08 -7.17
N ASP A 50 13.02 -10.61 -5.94
CA ASP A 50 12.39 -9.97 -4.80
C ASP A 50 13.40 -9.77 -3.65
N GLY A 51 13.77 -8.53 -3.37
CA GLY A 51 14.66 -8.12 -2.30
C GLY A 51 14.13 -8.39 -0.89
N ASN A 52 12.83 -8.70 -0.74
CA ASN A 52 12.29 -9.16 0.54
C ASN A 52 12.67 -10.62 0.83
N ILE A 53 12.93 -11.41 -0.22
CA ILE A 53 13.33 -12.83 -0.15
C ILE A 53 14.82 -13.00 -0.34
N ASP A 54 15.38 -12.32 -1.36
CA ASP A 54 16.81 -12.38 -1.69
C ASP A 54 17.57 -11.22 -1.04
N ARG A 55 18.32 -11.52 0.02
CA ARG A 55 19.15 -10.53 0.74
C ARG A 55 20.44 -10.19 -0.02
N SER A 56 20.84 -10.99 -1.00
CA SER A 56 21.99 -10.77 -1.88
C SER A 56 21.60 -10.29 -3.27
N LEU A 57 20.52 -9.53 -3.37
CA LEU A 57 19.92 -9.10 -4.64
C LEU A 57 20.91 -8.47 -5.61
N HIS A 58 21.91 -7.71 -5.13
CA HIS A 58 22.97 -7.16 -5.99
C HIS A 58 23.80 -8.26 -6.65
N ASP A 59 24.25 -9.26 -5.87
CA ASP A 59 25.10 -10.33 -6.39
C ASP A 59 24.34 -11.21 -7.38
N THR A 60 23.06 -11.47 -7.07
CA THR A 60 22.15 -12.20 -7.98
C THR A 60 21.97 -11.43 -9.31
N LEU A 61 21.70 -10.13 -9.26
CA LEU A 61 21.60 -9.29 -10.47
C LEU A 61 22.90 -9.28 -11.26
N SER A 62 24.03 -9.06 -10.60
CA SER A 62 25.36 -9.04 -11.22
C SER A 62 25.70 -10.35 -11.91
N SER A 63 25.37 -11.49 -11.29
CA SER A 63 25.55 -12.80 -11.89
C SER A 63 24.67 -12.96 -13.16
N LEU A 64 23.38 -12.61 -13.08
CA LEU A 64 22.47 -12.70 -14.21
C LEU A 64 22.89 -11.79 -15.38
N ILE A 65 23.37 -10.58 -15.09
CA ILE A 65 23.85 -9.66 -16.13
C ILE A 65 25.09 -10.22 -16.81
N ARG A 66 26.05 -10.71 -16.03
CA ARG A 66 27.33 -11.21 -16.56
C ARG A 66 27.19 -12.58 -17.27
N ASP A 67 26.43 -13.49 -16.64
CA ASP A 67 26.43 -14.91 -17.03
C ASP A 67 25.27 -15.27 -17.98
N GLU A 68 24.12 -14.58 -17.86
CA GLU A 68 22.94 -14.81 -18.71
C GLU A 68 22.66 -13.66 -19.69
N GLY A 69 23.41 -12.55 -19.64
CA GLY A 69 23.28 -11.46 -20.60
C GLY A 69 22.02 -10.59 -20.42
N VAL A 70 21.64 -10.31 -19.20
CA VAL A 70 20.50 -9.41 -18.91
C VAL A 70 20.73 -8.04 -19.56
N LYS A 71 19.79 -7.63 -20.39
CA LYS A 71 19.83 -6.34 -21.12
C LYS A 71 19.00 -5.25 -20.43
N TYR A 72 17.91 -5.62 -19.77
CA TYR A 72 16.98 -4.70 -19.12
C TYR A 72 16.78 -5.07 -17.64
N VAL A 73 16.91 -4.06 -16.77
CA VAL A 73 16.59 -4.20 -15.34
C VAL A 73 15.50 -3.19 -14.99
N ALA A 74 14.35 -3.68 -14.57
CA ALA A 74 13.19 -2.85 -14.27
C ALA A 74 12.81 -2.95 -12.77
N PHE A 75 12.72 -1.81 -12.10
CA PHE A 75 12.39 -1.70 -10.69
C PHE A 75 10.98 -1.19 -10.49
N THR A 76 10.21 -1.83 -9.58
CA THR A 76 9.04 -1.21 -8.97
C THR A 76 9.47 -0.44 -7.73
N VAL A 77 9.10 0.83 -7.60
CA VAL A 77 9.65 1.70 -6.54
C VAL A 77 8.54 2.42 -5.79
N MET A 78 8.47 2.15 -4.48
CA MET A 78 7.71 2.92 -3.49
C MET A 78 8.67 3.79 -2.67
N PRO A 79 8.21 4.88 -2.03
CA PRO A 79 9.02 5.60 -1.04
C PRO A 79 9.53 4.70 0.08
N GLY A 80 10.53 5.17 0.82
CA GLY A 80 11.11 4.43 1.95
C GLY A 80 12.16 3.40 1.53
N PRO A 81 12.18 2.18 2.13
CA PRO A 81 13.26 1.21 1.91
C PRO A 81 13.43 0.78 0.45
N GLN A 82 12.33 0.63 -0.30
CA GLN A 82 12.41 0.29 -1.72
C GLN A 82 13.14 1.36 -2.54
N LEU A 83 12.82 2.63 -2.31
CA LEU A 83 13.51 3.75 -2.97
C LEU A 83 15.00 3.74 -2.66
N THR A 84 15.35 3.57 -1.39
CA THR A 84 16.76 3.50 -0.95
C THR A 84 17.50 2.39 -1.67
N GLN A 85 16.96 1.17 -1.70
CA GLN A 85 17.61 0.06 -2.37
C GLN A 85 17.67 0.24 -3.89
N ALA A 86 16.59 0.73 -4.51
CA ALA A 86 16.55 0.98 -5.96
C ALA A 86 17.63 2.00 -6.39
N ILE A 87 17.84 3.08 -5.61
CA ILE A 87 18.91 4.06 -5.85
C ILE A 87 20.28 3.38 -5.81
N HIS A 88 20.58 2.63 -4.74
CA HIS A 88 21.88 1.98 -4.58
C HIS A 88 22.14 0.96 -5.68
N LEU A 89 21.18 0.08 -5.97
CA LEU A 89 21.33 -0.95 -7.01
C LEU A 89 21.48 -0.34 -8.39
N SER A 90 20.68 0.68 -8.75
CA SER A 90 20.76 1.32 -10.07
C SER A 90 22.12 2.00 -10.28
N ARG A 91 22.67 2.66 -9.25
CA ARG A 91 24.02 3.25 -9.29
C ARG A 91 25.11 2.20 -9.48
N GLN A 92 25.03 1.10 -8.75
CA GLN A 92 25.99 0.01 -8.86
C GLN A 92 25.95 -0.63 -10.24
N ILE A 93 24.73 -0.99 -10.74
CA ILE A 93 24.55 -1.57 -12.05
C ILE A 93 25.08 -0.62 -13.14
N ARG A 94 24.76 0.66 -13.09
CA ARG A 94 25.24 1.63 -14.07
C ARG A 94 26.76 1.70 -14.12
N ARG A 95 27.41 1.68 -12.94
CA ARG A 95 28.88 1.72 -12.83
C ARG A 95 29.54 0.45 -13.36
N GLU A 96 28.99 -0.73 -13.02
CA GLU A 96 29.58 -2.02 -13.32
C GLU A 96 29.20 -2.54 -14.71
N TYR A 97 28.02 -2.19 -15.19
CA TYR A 97 27.41 -2.65 -16.44
C TYR A 97 26.77 -1.50 -17.21
N PRO A 98 27.55 -0.58 -17.77
CA PRO A 98 27.02 0.67 -18.39
C PRO A 98 26.09 0.42 -19.59
N GLY A 99 26.15 -0.77 -20.21
CA GLY A 99 25.28 -1.16 -21.32
C GLY A 99 23.90 -1.68 -20.92
N VAL A 100 23.62 -1.87 -19.62
CA VAL A 100 22.31 -2.31 -19.15
C VAL A 100 21.34 -1.14 -19.12
N THR A 101 20.15 -1.35 -19.67
CA THR A 101 19.07 -0.36 -19.63
C THR A 101 18.30 -0.49 -18.30
N ILE A 102 18.17 0.62 -17.58
CA ILE A 102 17.51 0.68 -16.27
C ILE A 102 16.19 1.43 -16.39
N VAL A 103 15.10 0.76 -16.03
CA VAL A 103 13.72 1.29 -16.09
C VAL A 103 13.12 1.32 -14.69
N TRP A 104 12.54 2.46 -14.29
CA TRP A 104 11.80 2.56 -13.04
C TRP A 104 10.30 2.70 -13.30
N GLY A 105 9.49 2.01 -12.50
CA GLY A 105 8.04 2.13 -12.46
C GLY A 105 7.52 2.07 -11.03
N GLY A 106 6.21 2.16 -10.88
CA GLY A 106 5.53 2.16 -9.58
C GLY A 106 5.20 3.57 -9.08
N TYR A 107 4.83 3.65 -7.83
CA TYR A 107 4.28 4.86 -7.22
C TYR A 107 5.25 6.05 -7.23
N PHE A 108 6.49 5.87 -6.72
CA PHE A 108 7.45 6.96 -6.59
C PHE A 108 7.81 7.57 -7.96
N PRO A 109 8.24 6.80 -8.98
CA PRO A 109 8.55 7.36 -10.29
C PRO A 109 7.34 7.98 -11.00
N THR A 110 6.13 7.50 -10.70
CA THR A 110 4.90 8.11 -11.27
C THR A 110 4.74 9.56 -10.83
N LEU A 111 4.99 9.85 -9.56
CA LEU A 111 4.87 11.21 -9.01
C LEU A 111 6.12 12.07 -9.25
N HIS A 112 7.30 11.47 -9.27
CA HIS A 112 8.59 12.17 -9.29
C HIS A 112 9.45 11.83 -10.50
N ALA A 113 8.83 11.63 -11.69
CA ALA A 113 9.53 11.20 -12.89
C ALA A 113 10.71 12.13 -13.27
N GLY A 114 10.55 13.45 -13.11
CA GLY A 114 11.61 14.43 -13.38
C GLY A 114 12.82 14.25 -12.45
N VAL A 115 12.58 14.02 -11.15
CA VAL A 115 13.63 13.77 -10.15
C VAL A 115 14.38 12.46 -10.47
N VAL A 116 13.63 11.41 -10.83
CA VAL A 116 14.22 10.11 -11.18
C VAL A 116 15.07 10.23 -12.45
N LEU A 117 14.57 10.90 -13.49
CA LEU A 117 15.29 11.07 -14.75
C LEU A 117 16.41 12.10 -14.66
N ALA A 118 16.48 12.95 -13.64
CA ALA A 118 17.65 13.80 -13.43
C ALA A 118 18.90 12.98 -13.08
N ALA A 119 18.74 11.79 -12.50
CA ALA A 119 19.83 10.86 -12.24
C ALA A 119 20.38 10.25 -13.55
N ASP A 120 21.69 10.07 -13.62
CA ASP A 120 22.39 9.53 -14.81
C ASP A 120 22.32 8.00 -14.92
N TYR A 121 21.87 7.34 -13.86
CA TYR A 121 21.75 5.89 -13.77
C TYR A 121 20.34 5.34 -14.03
N VAL A 122 19.35 6.16 -14.41
CA VAL A 122 18.02 5.71 -14.83
C VAL A 122 17.75 6.20 -16.26
N ASP A 123 17.38 5.28 -17.14
CA ASP A 123 17.15 5.60 -18.56
C ASP A 123 15.70 5.96 -18.84
N PHE A 124 14.76 5.21 -18.23
CA PHE A 124 13.33 5.33 -18.50
C PHE A 124 12.50 5.27 -17.23
N VAL A 125 11.35 5.95 -17.26
CA VAL A 125 10.31 5.85 -16.23
C VAL A 125 8.99 5.50 -16.89
N ILE A 126 8.31 4.46 -16.37
CA ILE A 126 6.93 4.15 -16.71
C ILE A 126 6.03 4.67 -15.58
N ARG A 127 5.15 5.60 -15.92
CA ARG A 127 4.18 6.21 -14.97
C ARG A 127 2.84 5.48 -15.01
N ASP A 128 2.16 5.45 -13.87
CA ASP A 128 0.85 4.84 -13.68
C ASP A 128 0.85 3.31 -13.97
N GLN A 129 -0.15 2.75 -14.66
CA GLN A 129 -0.21 1.32 -14.98
C GLN A 129 0.81 0.95 -16.05
N GLY A 130 1.77 0.11 -15.68
CA GLY A 130 2.86 -0.29 -16.56
C GLY A 130 2.61 -1.59 -17.34
N ASP A 131 1.49 -2.29 -17.09
CA ASP A 131 1.23 -3.65 -17.57
C ASP A 131 1.55 -3.84 -19.06
N PHE A 132 1.04 -3.00 -19.93
CA PHE A 132 1.36 -3.02 -21.36
C PHE A 132 2.42 -2.03 -21.77
N SER A 133 2.53 -0.88 -21.08
CA SER A 133 3.49 0.18 -21.41
C SER A 133 4.92 -0.29 -21.32
N PHE A 134 5.26 -1.12 -20.31
CA PHE A 134 6.61 -1.68 -20.19
C PHE A 134 6.94 -2.61 -21.37
N ARG A 135 6.03 -3.49 -21.74
CA ARG A 135 6.21 -4.35 -22.92
C ARG A 135 6.37 -3.53 -24.20
N MET A 136 5.54 -2.48 -24.40
CA MET A 136 5.65 -1.59 -25.55
C MET A 136 6.99 -0.86 -25.58
N LEU A 137 7.54 -0.48 -24.42
CA LEU A 137 8.89 0.08 -24.33
C LEU A 137 9.93 -0.92 -24.81
N ILE A 138 9.90 -2.17 -24.33
CA ILE A 138 10.84 -3.20 -24.76
C ILE A 138 10.70 -3.47 -26.27
N ASP A 139 9.45 -3.59 -26.77
CA ASP A 139 9.18 -3.75 -28.21
C ASP A 139 9.79 -2.61 -29.04
N ALA A 140 9.67 -1.35 -28.59
CA ALA A 140 10.24 -0.19 -29.26
C ALA A 140 11.77 -0.21 -29.25
N LEU A 141 12.40 -0.52 -28.12
CA LEU A 141 13.85 -0.59 -27.98
C LEU A 141 14.47 -1.73 -28.80
N GLU A 142 13.83 -2.89 -28.85
CA GLU A 142 14.34 -4.06 -29.62
C GLU A 142 14.14 -3.91 -31.13
N ASN A 143 13.10 -3.22 -31.57
CA ASN A 143 12.77 -3.08 -32.99
C ASN A 143 13.10 -1.70 -33.56
N GLY A 144 13.71 -0.79 -32.78
CA GLY A 144 14.01 0.60 -33.25
C GLY A 144 12.75 1.44 -33.46
N GLY A 145 11.66 1.15 -32.72
CA GLY A 145 10.40 1.88 -32.81
C GLY A 145 10.43 3.23 -32.09
N PRO A 146 9.45 4.12 -32.37
CA PRO A 146 9.39 5.44 -31.74
C PRO A 146 8.95 5.35 -30.28
N LEU A 147 9.74 5.93 -29.38
CA LEU A 147 9.43 6.00 -27.95
C LEU A 147 8.19 6.86 -27.65
N SER A 148 7.87 7.83 -28.53
CA SER A 148 6.69 8.70 -28.38
C SER A 148 5.35 7.94 -28.43
N GLY A 149 5.34 6.72 -28.97
CA GLY A 149 4.15 5.86 -29.01
C GLY A 149 3.92 5.02 -27.75
N VAL A 150 4.80 5.07 -26.74
CA VAL A 150 4.67 4.28 -25.52
C VAL A 150 3.92 5.08 -24.45
N PRO A 151 2.67 4.70 -24.08
CA PRO A 151 1.88 5.45 -23.12
C PRO A 151 2.54 5.45 -21.72
N GLY A 152 2.46 6.56 -21.01
CA GLY A 152 3.02 6.70 -19.67
C GLY A 152 4.55 6.77 -19.61
N LEU A 153 5.26 6.59 -20.72
CA LEU A 153 6.72 6.69 -20.75
C LEU A 153 7.19 8.11 -20.46
N SER A 154 8.24 8.21 -19.66
CA SER A 154 9.05 9.42 -19.51
C SER A 154 10.51 9.05 -19.77
N TYR A 155 11.22 9.90 -20.53
CA TYR A 155 12.60 9.66 -20.98
C TYR A 155 13.34 10.97 -21.30
N LYS A 156 14.65 10.89 -21.48
CA LYS A 156 15.50 12.02 -21.89
C LYS A 156 15.67 12.04 -23.41
N ASP A 157 15.42 13.19 -24.00
CA ASP A 157 15.71 13.50 -25.40
C ASP A 157 16.05 14.99 -25.50
N GLY A 158 17.29 15.32 -25.12
CA GLY A 158 17.73 16.71 -24.92
C GLY A 158 17.11 17.34 -23.63
N CYS A 159 15.84 17.09 -23.39
CA CYS A 159 15.13 17.43 -22.16
C CYS A 159 14.29 16.23 -21.69
N VAL A 160 13.69 16.32 -20.49
CA VAL A 160 12.75 15.29 -20.01
C VAL A 160 11.46 15.42 -20.80
N ARG A 161 11.08 14.34 -21.48
CA ARG A 161 9.81 14.19 -22.18
C ARG A 161 8.87 13.28 -21.42
N HIS A 162 7.58 13.62 -21.46
CA HIS A 162 6.50 12.86 -20.85
C HIS A 162 5.45 12.54 -21.91
N ASN A 163 5.31 11.27 -22.27
CA ASN A 163 4.22 10.83 -23.13
C ASN A 163 2.88 10.93 -22.39
N GLU A 164 1.78 10.89 -23.12
CA GLU A 164 0.45 10.81 -22.53
C GLU A 164 0.33 9.62 -21.58
N LYS A 165 -0.48 9.80 -20.53
CA LYS A 165 -0.70 8.75 -19.53
C LYS A 165 -1.44 7.56 -20.15
N GLN A 166 -1.09 6.36 -19.70
CA GLN A 166 -1.86 5.16 -20.00
C GLN A 166 -3.29 5.34 -19.43
N PRO A 167 -4.33 5.20 -20.24
CA PRO A 167 -5.68 5.08 -19.71
C PRO A 167 -5.78 3.88 -18.74
N MET A 168 -6.62 4.00 -17.71
CA MET A 168 -6.83 2.89 -16.77
C MET A 168 -7.27 1.63 -17.54
N ILE A 169 -6.56 0.54 -17.34
CA ILE A 169 -6.85 -0.75 -17.97
C ILE A 169 -7.80 -1.52 -17.05
N ASP A 170 -8.87 -2.06 -17.63
CA ASP A 170 -9.76 -2.98 -16.90
C ASP A 170 -8.98 -4.26 -16.53
N PRO A 171 -8.90 -4.63 -15.25
CA PRO A 171 -8.16 -5.83 -14.82
C PRO A 171 -8.69 -7.13 -15.46
N CYS A 172 -9.93 -7.16 -15.94
CA CYS A 172 -10.48 -8.29 -16.69
C CYS A 172 -9.79 -8.50 -18.04
N LEU A 173 -9.16 -7.47 -18.60
CA LEU A 173 -8.42 -7.52 -19.87
C LEU A 173 -6.93 -7.87 -19.68
N LEU A 174 -6.46 -7.93 -18.44
CA LEU A 174 -5.07 -8.28 -18.12
C LEU A 174 -4.89 -9.80 -18.14
N PRO A 175 -3.71 -10.27 -18.61
CA PRO A 175 -3.37 -11.68 -18.50
C PRO A 175 -3.35 -12.16 -17.05
N PRO A 176 -3.59 -13.45 -16.79
CA PRO A 176 -3.40 -14.04 -15.46
C PRO A 176 -1.99 -13.83 -14.95
N LEU A 177 -1.87 -13.57 -13.64
CA LEU A 177 -0.55 -13.36 -13.02
C LEU A 177 0.28 -14.66 -13.06
N PRO A 178 1.54 -14.58 -13.47
CA PRO A 178 2.43 -15.73 -13.62
C PRO A 178 3.02 -16.18 -12.26
N TYR A 179 2.18 -16.70 -11.36
CA TYR A 179 2.59 -17.14 -10.02
C TYR A 179 3.69 -18.21 -10.04
N HIS A 180 3.83 -18.94 -11.15
CA HIS A 180 4.90 -19.92 -11.34
C HIS A 180 6.31 -19.29 -11.44
N ARG A 181 6.41 -17.97 -11.57
CA ARG A 181 7.69 -17.24 -11.63
C ARG A 181 8.27 -16.95 -10.25
N VAL A 182 7.51 -17.20 -9.19
CA VAL A 182 7.93 -17.01 -7.79
C VAL A 182 7.59 -18.24 -6.95
N ASP A 183 8.32 -18.44 -5.87
CA ASP A 183 7.95 -19.45 -4.87
C ASP A 183 6.85 -18.90 -3.96
N VAL A 184 5.59 -19.09 -4.35
CA VAL A 184 4.41 -18.57 -3.63
C VAL A 184 4.41 -18.98 -2.15
N LYS A 185 4.97 -20.15 -1.80
CA LYS A 185 5.00 -20.64 -0.41
C LYS A 185 5.78 -19.72 0.52
N LYS A 186 6.77 -18.98 0.01
CA LYS A 186 7.57 -18.02 0.79
C LYS A 186 6.78 -16.78 1.23
N TYR A 187 5.65 -16.51 0.58
CA TYR A 187 4.80 -15.34 0.84
C TYR A 187 3.56 -15.66 1.68
N ILE A 188 3.30 -16.95 1.92
CA ILE A 188 2.17 -17.39 2.74
C ILE A 188 2.60 -17.38 4.21
N GLY A 189 1.92 -16.58 5.00
CA GLY A 189 2.23 -16.41 6.42
C GLY A 189 0.99 -16.44 7.31
N ARG A 190 1.23 -16.51 8.63
CA ARG A 190 0.18 -16.38 9.63
C ARG A 190 -0.14 -14.90 9.88
N THR A 191 -1.43 -14.56 9.90
CA THR A 191 -1.94 -13.25 10.30
C THR A 191 -3.04 -13.40 11.36
N TYR A 192 -3.60 -12.27 11.79
CA TYR A 192 -4.76 -12.29 12.68
C TYR A 192 -5.95 -13.03 12.05
N ILE A 193 -6.14 -12.89 10.76
CA ILE A 193 -7.30 -13.49 10.07
C ILE A 193 -7.10 -14.97 9.70
N GLY A 194 -5.88 -15.50 9.68
CA GLY A 194 -5.68 -16.90 9.32
C GLY A 194 -4.25 -17.41 9.51
N THR A 195 -4.10 -18.74 9.42
CA THR A 195 -2.80 -19.41 9.60
C THR A 195 -1.98 -19.45 8.31
N ARG A 196 -2.62 -19.36 7.16
CA ARG A 196 -2.02 -19.40 5.82
C ARG A 196 -2.65 -18.33 4.95
N THR A 197 -2.20 -17.09 5.17
CA THR A 197 -2.75 -15.90 4.53
C THR A 197 -1.92 -15.50 3.31
N VAL A 198 -2.60 -15.11 2.24
CA VAL A 198 -2.02 -14.55 1.02
C VAL A 198 -2.55 -13.14 0.79
N ASN A 199 -1.74 -12.29 0.17
CA ASN A 199 -2.21 -11.01 -0.36
C ASN A 199 -2.76 -11.18 -1.77
N TYR A 200 -3.83 -10.44 -2.09
CA TYR A 200 -4.47 -10.49 -3.40
C TYR A 200 -4.99 -9.10 -3.81
N HIS A 201 -4.98 -8.82 -5.10
CA HIS A 201 -5.61 -7.62 -5.68
C HIS A 201 -6.73 -8.05 -6.63
N SER A 202 -7.92 -7.57 -6.38
CA SER A 202 -9.10 -7.89 -7.18
C SER A 202 -9.64 -6.70 -7.96
N SER A 203 -9.07 -5.51 -7.77
CA SER A 203 -9.50 -4.29 -8.45
C SER A 203 -8.37 -3.29 -8.57
N VAL A 204 -8.52 -2.32 -9.47
CA VAL A 204 -7.60 -1.21 -9.66
C VAL A 204 -8.34 0.12 -9.54
N GLY A 205 -7.65 1.12 -8.96
CA GLY A 205 -8.18 2.46 -8.78
C GLY A 205 -9.17 2.60 -7.63
N CYS A 206 -9.77 3.78 -7.55
CA CYS A 206 -10.77 4.14 -6.54
C CYS A 206 -11.67 5.24 -7.11
N PRO A 207 -13.01 5.19 -6.91
CA PRO A 207 -13.94 6.18 -7.49
C PRO A 207 -13.95 7.52 -6.73
N PHE A 208 -13.04 7.73 -5.79
CA PHE A 208 -12.98 8.92 -4.95
C PHE A 208 -11.73 9.76 -5.23
N MET A 209 -11.84 11.08 -4.97
CA MET A 209 -10.79 12.09 -5.20
C MET A 209 -10.24 12.67 -3.90
N CYS A 210 -9.91 11.82 -2.93
CA CYS A 210 -9.35 12.28 -1.65
C CYS A 210 -8.03 13.02 -1.85
N GLY A 211 -7.94 14.26 -1.34
CA GLY A 211 -6.82 15.18 -1.60
C GLY A 211 -5.48 14.82 -0.94
N PHE A 212 -5.44 13.77 -0.12
CA PHE A 212 -4.22 13.24 0.50
C PHE A 212 -3.80 11.89 -0.09
N CYS A 213 -4.53 11.38 -1.08
CA CYS A 213 -4.37 10.02 -1.58
C CYS A 213 -3.73 9.98 -2.96
N ALA A 214 -2.65 9.24 -3.08
CA ALA A 214 -1.95 9.05 -4.35
C ALA A 214 -2.78 8.31 -5.40
N VAL A 215 -3.70 7.44 -4.97
CA VAL A 215 -4.62 6.74 -5.88
C VAL A 215 -5.49 7.76 -6.64
N ALA A 216 -5.91 8.84 -5.96
CA ALA A 216 -6.69 9.90 -6.60
C ALA A 216 -5.91 10.60 -7.71
N SER A 217 -4.62 10.89 -7.51
CA SER A 217 -3.76 11.53 -8.53
C SER A 217 -3.51 10.65 -9.75
N SER A 218 -3.43 9.33 -9.56
CA SER A 218 -3.16 8.36 -10.63
C SER A 218 -4.41 7.96 -11.39
N TYR A 219 -5.48 7.57 -10.69
CA TYR A 219 -6.67 6.98 -11.32
C TYR A 219 -7.82 7.96 -11.57
N ARG A 220 -7.81 9.15 -10.95
CA ARG A 220 -8.79 10.24 -11.18
C ARG A 220 -10.24 9.75 -11.15
N ALA A 221 -10.67 9.23 -10.00
CA ALA A 221 -12.01 8.69 -9.74
C ALA A 221 -12.44 7.52 -10.66
N ARG A 222 -11.49 6.77 -11.20
CA ARG A 222 -11.77 5.55 -11.96
C ARG A 222 -11.52 4.31 -11.12
N TRP A 223 -12.36 3.31 -11.29
CA TRP A 223 -12.27 2.02 -10.64
C TRP A 223 -12.77 0.91 -11.57
N ALA A 224 -12.11 -0.23 -11.57
CA ALA A 224 -12.56 -1.45 -12.22
C ALA A 224 -12.10 -2.67 -11.41
N GLY A 225 -12.94 -3.72 -11.37
CA GLY A 225 -12.66 -4.91 -10.58
C GLY A 225 -12.95 -6.20 -11.31
N LEU A 226 -12.24 -7.26 -10.94
CA LEU A 226 -12.54 -8.63 -11.36
C LEU A 226 -13.93 -9.04 -10.89
N SER A 227 -14.56 -9.96 -11.62
CA SER A 227 -15.85 -10.53 -11.22
C SER A 227 -15.69 -11.33 -9.90
N ALA A 228 -16.80 -11.42 -9.15
CA ALA A 228 -16.87 -12.25 -7.94
C ALA A 228 -16.53 -13.72 -8.21
N GLU A 229 -16.92 -14.23 -9.37
CA GLU A 229 -16.60 -15.59 -9.83
C GLU A 229 -15.10 -15.77 -10.00
N ARG A 230 -14.43 -14.89 -10.74
CA ARG A 230 -12.97 -14.96 -10.95
C ARG A 230 -12.22 -14.92 -9.64
N ILE A 231 -12.61 -14.06 -8.69
CA ILE A 231 -11.98 -13.98 -7.37
C ILE A 231 -12.14 -15.30 -6.62
N ALA A 232 -13.35 -15.86 -6.61
CA ALA A 232 -13.62 -17.13 -5.92
C ALA A 232 -12.83 -18.31 -6.52
N ASP A 233 -12.64 -18.33 -7.84
CA ASP A 233 -11.86 -19.35 -8.54
C ASP A 233 -10.37 -19.23 -8.24
N ASP A 234 -9.82 -18.02 -8.30
CA ASP A 234 -8.41 -17.77 -7.96
C ASP A 234 -8.13 -18.14 -6.50
N LEU A 235 -9.03 -17.83 -5.55
CA LEU A 235 -8.86 -18.22 -4.14
C LEU A 235 -8.99 -19.73 -3.95
N THR A 236 -9.87 -20.40 -4.69
CA THR A 236 -9.99 -21.87 -4.67
C THR A 236 -8.70 -22.50 -5.12
N TRP A 237 -8.11 -22.01 -6.21
CA TRP A 237 -6.80 -22.45 -6.69
C TRP A 237 -5.70 -22.23 -5.63
N PHE A 238 -5.63 -21.07 -4.98
CA PHE A 238 -4.67 -20.84 -3.89
C PHE A 238 -4.84 -21.81 -2.73
N ARG A 239 -6.07 -22.20 -2.42
CA ARG A 239 -6.37 -23.16 -1.37
C ARG A 239 -5.92 -24.57 -1.77
N GLU A 240 -6.28 -25.02 -2.97
CA GLU A 240 -5.98 -26.37 -3.46
C GLU A 240 -4.47 -26.57 -3.65
N GLU A 241 -3.79 -25.58 -4.24
CA GLU A 241 -2.37 -25.69 -4.56
C GLU A 241 -1.47 -25.40 -3.35
N PHE A 242 -1.86 -24.45 -2.49
CA PHE A 242 -0.99 -23.95 -1.42
C PHE A 242 -1.59 -24.05 -0.02
N GLY A 243 -2.80 -24.57 0.13
CA GLY A 243 -3.48 -24.68 1.45
C GLY A 243 -3.82 -23.33 2.08
N VAL A 244 -4.01 -22.28 1.29
CA VAL A 244 -4.40 -20.95 1.76
C VAL A 244 -5.78 -21.01 2.42
N ASN A 245 -5.93 -20.38 3.59
CA ASN A 245 -7.19 -20.31 4.32
C ASN A 245 -7.59 -18.87 4.71
N ALA A 246 -6.78 -17.90 4.32
CA ALA A 246 -7.11 -16.49 4.54
C ALA A 246 -6.56 -15.60 3.40
N VAL A 247 -7.24 -14.50 3.12
CA VAL A 247 -6.84 -13.55 2.08
C VAL A 247 -6.94 -12.11 2.59
N GLU A 248 -5.91 -11.33 2.30
CA GLU A 248 -5.91 -9.87 2.46
C GLU A 248 -6.07 -9.24 1.08
N PHE A 249 -7.21 -8.57 0.86
CA PHE A 249 -7.45 -7.78 -0.36
C PHE A 249 -6.81 -6.41 -0.21
N HIS A 250 -5.65 -6.21 -0.84
CA HIS A 250 -4.95 -4.93 -0.88
C HIS A 250 -5.42 -4.05 -2.05
N ASP A 251 -6.71 -4.12 -2.36
CA ASP A 251 -7.37 -3.22 -3.31
C ASP A 251 -7.43 -1.81 -2.74
N ASN A 252 -7.23 -0.80 -3.56
CA ASN A 252 -7.39 0.60 -3.12
C ASN A 252 -8.79 0.89 -2.54
N ASN A 253 -9.79 0.11 -2.96
CA ASN A 253 -11.14 0.07 -2.39
C ASN A 253 -11.86 -1.19 -2.89
N PHE A 254 -11.82 -2.27 -2.11
CA PHE A 254 -12.51 -3.53 -2.43
C PHE A 254 -14.02 -3.36 -2.48
N PHE A 255 -14.57 -2.59 -1.55
CA PHE A 255 -16.01 -2.46 -1.30
C PHE A 255 -16.68 -1.36 -2.15
N THR A 256 -16.20 -1.10 -3.36
CA THR A 256 -16.79 -0.09 -4.25
C THR A 256 -18.19 -0.51 -4.77
N SER A 257 -18.41 -1.80 -4.96
CA SER A 257 -19.68 -2.35 -5.47
C SER A 257 -20.29 -3.33 -4.47
N GLU A 258 -21.44 -2.97 -3.90
CA GLU A 258 -22.17 -3.85 -2.98
C GLU A 258 -22.57 -5.16 -3.65
N LYS A 259 -23.09 -5.09 -4.87
CA LYS A 259 -23.47 -6.28 -5.65
C LYS A 259 -22.32 -7.26 -5.78
N ARG A 260 -21.13 -6.78 -6.18
CA ARG A 260 -19.92 -7.61 -6.32
C ARG A 260 -19.48 -8.19 -4.98
N THR A 261 -19.56 -7.41 -3.91
CA THR A 261 -19.21 -7.86 -2.56
C THR A 261 -20.14 -8.97 -2.07
N LEU A 262 -21.45 -8.81 -2.28
CA LEU A 262 -22.46 -9.82 -1.95
C LEU A 262 -22.24 -11.12 -2.74
N GLU A 263 -22.11 -11.01 -4.06
CA GLU A 263 -21.84 -12.16 -4.94
C GLU A 263 -20.56 -12.91 -4.54
N PHE A 264 -19.50 -12.18 -4.19
CA PHE A 264 -18.25 -12.78 -3.70
C PHE A 264 -18.46 -13.50 -2.36
N ALA A 265 -19.10 -12.83 -1.40
CA ALA A 265 -19.36 -13.42 -0.08
C ALA A 265 -20.19 -14.71 -0.19
N GLU A 266 -21.26 -14.69 -0.97
CA GLU A 266 -22.10 -15.88 -1.22
C GLU A 266 -21.32 -17.04 -1.89
N ARG A 267 -20.39 -16.73 -2.81
CA ARG A 267 -19.58 -17.74 -3.50
C ARG A 267 -18.55 -18.41 -2.62
N ILE A 268 -17.94 -17.69 -1.67
CA ILE A 268 -16.90 -18.25 -0.79
C ILE A 268 -17.42 -18.77 0.54
N GLN A 269 -18.69 -18.51 0.86
CA GLN A 269 -19.33 -19.01 2.08
C GLN A 269 -19.21 -20.54 2.18
N GLY A 270 -18.82 -21.02 3.36
CA GLY A 270 -18.62 -22.46 3.61
C GLY A 270 -17.34 -23.06 3.03
N ARG A 271 -16.56 -22.31 2.24
CA ARG A 271 -15.29 -22.79 1.68
C ARG A 271 -14.11 -22.67 2.67
N GLY A 272 -14.34 -22.24 3.91
CA GLY A 272 -13.33 -22.19 4.97
C GLY A 272 -12.27 -21.10 4.79
N PHE A 273 -12.62 -19.99 4.11
CA PHE A 273 -11.81 -18.80 4.05
C PHE A 273 -12.16 -17.81 5.14
N THR A 274 -11.16 -17.03 5.54
CA THR A 274 -11.34 -15.76 6.21
C THR A 274 -10.72 -14.65 5.38
N TRP A 275 -11.24 -13.43 5.49
CA TRP A 275 -10.77 -12.35 4.63
C TRP A 275 -10.83 -10.98 5.29
N TRP A 276 -10.01 -10.09 4.76
CA TRP A 276 -9.83 -8.69 5.10
C TRP A 276 -9.80 -7.87 3.80
N GLY A 277 -10.20 -6.60 3.85
CA GLY A 277 -10.11 -5.71 2.70
C GLY A 277 -10.19 -4.24 3.09
N GLU A 278 -9.98 -3.35 2.12
CA GLU A 278 -9.95 -1.90 2.30
C GLU A 278 -11.21 -1.22 1.78
N ALA A 279 -11.73 -0.23 2.52
CA ALA A 279 -12.99 0.44 2.24
C ALA A 279 -13.01 1.92 2.61
N ARG A 280 -14.10 2.58 2.23
CA ARG A 280 -14.54 3.85 2.82
C ARG A 280 -15.71 3.63 3.78
N PRO A 281 -15.75 4.34 4.92
CA PRO A 281 -16.84 4.21 5.90
C PRO A 281 -18.24 4.49 5.33
N ASP A 282 -18.39 5.53 4.54
CA ASP A 282 -19.65 5.94 3.93
C ASP A 282 -20.20 4.91 2.93
N THR A 283 -19.31 4.30 2.13
CA THR A 283 -19.67 3.24 1.20
C THR A 283 -20.22 2.03 1.94
N LEU A 284 -19.51 1.54 2.96
CA LEU A 284 -19.94 0.39 3.75
C LEU A 284 -21.23 0.65 4.55
N LEU A 285 -21.40 1.87 5.06
CA LEU A 285 -22.60 2.20 5.82
C LEU A 285 -23.87 2.15 4.93
N ALA A 286 -23.73 2.35 3.63
CA ALA A 286 -24.82 2.28 2.66
C ALA A 286 -25.28 0.84 2.35
N TYR A 287 -24.45 -0.17 2.61
CA TYR A 287 -24.78 -1.57 2.35
C TYR A 287 -25.98 -2.03 3.17
N ASP A 288 -26.79 -2.91 2.62
CA ASP A 288 -27.93 -3.49 3.34
C ASP A 288 -27.50 -4.56 4.38
N ASP A 289 -28.42 -4.93 5.25
CA ASP A 289 -28.15 -5.92 6.30
C ASP A 289 -27.92 -7.33 5.74
N ARG A 290 -28.49 -7.67 4.58
CA ARG A 290 -28.26 -8.95 3.89
C ARG A 290 -26.79 -9.05 3.45
N THR A 291 -26.27 -7.99 2.87
CA THR A 291 -24.87 -7.95 2.44
C THR A 291 -23.93 -8.05 3.64
N TRP A 292 -24.21 -7.34 4.73
CA TRP A 292 -23.43 -7.44 5.97
C TRP A 292 -23.46 -8.85 6.56
N GLN A 293 -24.62 -9.50 6.57
CA GLN A 293 -24.74 -10.88 7.06
C GLN A 293 -23.92 -11.85 6.18
N ALA A 294 -24.04 -11.72 4.84
CA ALA A 294 -23.27 -12.55 3.91
C ALA A 294 -21.75 -12.35 4.07
N MET A 295 -21.30 -11.12 4.26
CA MET A 295 -19.89 -10.82 4.56
C MET A 295 -19.43 -11.52 5.85
N SER A 296 -20.17 -11.40 6.95
CA SER A 296 -19.87 -12.06 8.21
C SER A 296 -19.83 -13.59 8.08
N ASP A 297 -20.86 -14.18 7.47
CA ASP A 297 -21.00 -15.63 7.28
C ASP A 297 -19.93 -16.22 6.36
N SER A 298 -19.46 -15.44 5.39
CA SER A 298 -18.37 -15.84 4.48
C SER A 298 -16.97 -15.71 5.09
N GLY A 299 -16.86 -15.18 6.31
CA GLY A 299 -15.60 -15.08 7.04
C GLY A 299 -14.87 -13.74 6.93
N CYS A 300 -15.57 -12.64 6.60
CA CYS A 300 -15.03 -11.28 6.76
C CYS A 300 -14.70 -11.04 8.24
N LYS A 301 -13.42 -10.86 8.55
CA LYS A 301 -12.98 -10.71 9.95
C LYS A 301 -12.71 -9.27 10.34
N MET A 302 -12.19 -8.50 9.42
CA MET A 302 -11.74 -7.15 9.69
C MET A 302 -11.78 -6.34 8.40
N ILE A 303 -12.02 -5.03 8.49
CA ILE A 303 -12.01 -4.13 7.33
C ILE A 303 -11.24 -2.87 7.72
N PHE A 304 -10.21 -2.55 6.92
CA PHE A 304 -9.47 -1.30 7.03
C PHE A 304 -10.23 -0.15 6.37
N MET A 305 -10.29 0.99 7.05
CA MET A 305 -11.08 2.12 6.56
C MET A 305 -10.48 3.46 6.97
N GLY A 306 -10.42 4.36 6.02
CA GLY A 306 -10.02 5.74 6.28
C GLY A 306 -11.10 6.54 7.01
N ALA A 307 -11.05 6.61 8.34
CA ALA A 307 -11.85 7.56 9.13
C ALA A 307 -11.29 8.99 9.04
N GLU A 308 -10.01 9.11 9.06
CA GLU A 308 -9.11 10.26 8.91
C GLU A 308 -9.23 11.31 10.02
N SER A 309 -10.42 11.83 10.32
CA SER A 309 -10.62 12.86 11.34
C SER A 309 -12.03 12.82 11.96
N GLY A 310 -12.14 13.28 13.17
CA GLY A 310 -13.40 13.61 13.84
C GLY A 310 -13.91 15.02 13.56
N SER A 311 -13.23 15.80 12.72
CA SER A 311 -13.61 17.15 12.30
C SER A 311 -14.23 17.12 10.91
N ALA A 312 -15.48 17.58 10.78
CA ALA A 312 -16.14 17.70 9.47
C ALA A 312 -15.40 18.68 8.54
N GLN A 313 -14.76 19.70 9.09
CA GLN A 313 -13.96 20.66 8.33
C GLN A 313 -12.70 20.02 7.76
N VAL A 314 -11.99 19.22 8.57
CA VAL A 314 -10.80 18.48 8.11
C VAL A 314 -11.18 17.46 7.04
N LEU A 315 -12.29 16.72 7.22
CA LEU A 315 -12.80 15.79 6.21
C LEU A 315 -13.15 16.50 4.90
N ALA A 316 -13.72 17.70 4.96
CA ALA A 316 -13.99 18.51 3.77
C ALA A 316 -12.69 18.93 3.06
N LEU A 317 -11.67 19.41 3.81
CA LEU A 317 -10.35 19.77 3.28
C LEU A 317 -9.65 18.55 2.63
N MET A 318 -9.85 17.36 3.17
CA MET A 318 -9.37 16.10 2.62
C MET A 318 -10.14 15.62 1.38
N ALA A 319 -11.16 16.37 0.93
CA ALA A 319 -12.09 15.96 -0.12
C ALA A 319 -12.80 14.62 0.19
N LYS A 320 -13.02 14.32 1.47
CA LYS A 320 -13.84 13.21 1.97
C LYS A 320 -15.23 13.62 2.40
N GLY A 321 -15.49 14.93 2.51
CA GLY A 321 -16.77 15.49 2.90
C GLY A 321 -17.92 15.16 1.95
N GLY A 322 -19.12 15.53 2.38
CA GLY A 322 -20.38 15.24 1.66
C GLY A 322 -21.08 14.00 2.17
N THR A 323 -20.52 12.82 1.97
CA THR A 323 -21.09 11.56 2.43
C THR A 323 -20.42 10.98 3.68
N GLN A 324 -19.11 11.22 3.85
CA GLN A 324 -18.40 10.81 5.07
C GLN A 324 -18.40 11.93 6.11
N THR A 325 -19.03 11.69 7.24
CA THR A 325 -19.07 12.58 8.40
C THR A 325 -18.64 11.83 9.67
N PRO A 326 -18.30 12.51 10.77
CA PRO A 326 -18.06 11.85 12.05
C PRO A 326 -19.21 10.91 12.47
N GLU A 327 -20.46 11.32 12.26
CA GLU A 327 -21.64 10.53 12.59
C GLU A 327 -21.73 9.26 11.77
N THR A 328 -21.39 9.28 10.47
CA THR A 328 -21.35 8.07 9.64
C THR A 328 -20.32 7.07 10.13
N ILE A 329 -19.17 7.54 10.61
CA ILE A 329 -18.11 6.69 11.16
C ILE A 329 -18.57 6.03 12.47
N LEU A 330 -19.20 6.76 13.38
CA LEU A 330 -19.73 6.22 14.63
C LEU A 330 -20.82 5.16 14.38
N ARG A 331 -21.76 5.46 13.48
CA ARG A 331 -22.81 4.51 13.08
C ARG A 331 -22.22 3.24 12.44
N LEU A 332 -21.19 3.37 11.65
CA LEU A 332 -20.50 2.22 11.07
C LEU A 332 -19.81 1.39 12.15
N ALA A 333 -19.12 2.01 13.12
CA ALA A 333 -18.48 1.32 14.22
C ALA A 333 -19.47 0.46 15.04
N GLU A 334 -20.68 0.99 15.25
CA GLU A 334 -21.78 0.26 15.91
C GLU A 334 -22.29 -0.90 15.03
N ARG A 335 -22.52 -0.63 13.74
CA ARG A 335 -23.00 -1.64 12.78
C ARG A 335 -22.03 -2.81 12.66
N MET A 336 -20.72 -2.53 12.52
CA MET A 336 -19.70 -3.58 12.45
C MET A 336 -19.64 -4.43 13.71
N ARG A 337 -19.82 -3.82 14.89
CA ARG A 337 -19.95 -4.57 16.15
C ARG A 337 -21.12 -5.53 16.14
N ARG A 338 -22.26 -5.13 15.57
CA ARG A 338 -23.48 -5.98 15.46
C ARG A 338 -23.23 -7.22 14.58
N PHE A 339 -22.45 -7.07 13.50
CA PHE A 339 -22.14 -8.17 12.58
C PHE A 339 -20.85 -8.92 12.92
N GLY A 340 -20.17 -8.58 14.01
CA GLY A 340 -18.94 -9.26 14.46
C GLY A 340 -17.75 -9.07 13.53
N VAL A 341 -17.72 -7.98 12.74
CA VAL A 341 -16.60 -7.60 11.88
C VAL A 341 -15.79 -6.50 12.56
N VAL A 342 -14.49 -6.70 12.72
CA VAL A 342 -13.62 -5.72 13.39
C VAL A 342 -13.35 -4.52 12.48
N PRO A 343 -13.70 -3.29 12.86
CA PRO A 343 -13.29 -2.11 12.13
C PRO A 343 -11.84 -1.75 12.47
N GLU A 344 -11.06 -1.49 11.45
CA GLU A 344 -9.69 -0.99 11.53
C GLU A 344 -9.67 0.42 10.93
N PHE A 345 -9.79 1.43 11.79
CA PHE A 345 -9.90 2.83 11.37
C PHE A 345 -8.54 3.52 11.33
N SER A 346 -8.16 4.04 10.18
CA SER A 346 -7.04 4.96 10.08
C SER A 346 -7.46 6.40 10.37
N PHE A 347 -6.57 7.12 11.04
CA PHE A 347 -6.66 8.55 11.31
C PHE A 347 -5.41 9.25 10.78
N VAL A 348 -5.61 10.34 10.04
CA VAL A 348 -4.54 11.18 9.49
C VAL A 348 -4.52 12.49 10.28
N LEU A 349 -3.70 12.53 11.32
CA LEU A 349 -3.61 13.65 12.25
C LEU A 349 -2.61 14.73 11.79
N GLY A 350 -2.81 15.95 12.24
CA GLY A 350 -1.86 17.03 11.99
C GLY A 350 -1.91 17.57 10.56
N SER A 351 -3.09 17.65 9.95
CA SER A 351 -3.31 18.35 8.69
C SER A 351 -2.95 19.83 8.80
N PRO A 352 -2.46 20.49 7.73
CA PRO A 352 -2.05 21.90 7.76
C PRO A 352 -3.25 22.85 7.78
N THR A 353 -3.96 22.86 8.90
CA THR A 353 -5.09 23.76 9.17
C THR A 353 -4.69 24.90 10.10
N PRO A 354 -5.37 26.05 10.07
CA PRO A 354 -5.15 27.11 11.05
C PRO A 354 -5.45 26.68 12.49
N THR A 355 -6.27 25.63 12.67
CA THR A 355 -6.78 25.13 13.96
C THR A 355 -6.22 23.77 14.33
N VAL A 356 -5.02 23.44 13.89
CA VAL A 356 -4.41 22.09 14.01
C VAL A 356 -4.42 21.53 15.45
N GLU A 357 -4.23 22.36 16.47
CA GLU A 357 -4.26 21.92 17.87
C GLU A 357 -5.69 21.60 18.34
N GLU A 358 -6.68 22.35 17.91
CA GLU A 358 -8.09 22.11 18.18
C GLU A 358 -8.59 20.87 17.43
N ASP A 359 -8.19 20.72 16.16
CA ASP A 359 -8.49 19.55 15.35
C ASP A 359 -7.92 18.26 16.00
N LEU A 360 -6.70 18.33 16.52
CA LEU A 360 -6.09 17.21 17.26
C LEU A 360 -6.89 16.85 18.51
N GLU A 361 -7.38 17.84 19.28
CA GLU A 361 -8.23 17.56 20.43
C GLU A 361 -9.56 16.92 20.04
N ASN A 362 -10.14 17.39 18.94
CA ASN A 362 -11.37 16.82 18.40
C ASN A 362 -11.15 15.35 17.98
N ASP A 363 -10.05 15.07 17.28
CA ASP A 363 -9.71 13.73 16.86
C ASP A 363 -9.48 12.79 18.04
N ILE A 364 -8.75 13.21 19.08
CA ILE A 364 -8.56 12.43 20.31
C ILE A 364 -9.90 12.12 20.98
N ARG A 365 -10.80 13.09 21.10
CA ARG A 365 -12.14 12.90 21.68
C ARG A 365 -12.96 11.94 20.82
N PHE A 366 -12.89 12.06 19.51
CA PHE A 366 -13.62 11.23 18.56
C PHE A 366 -13.14 9.77 18.57
N ILE A 367 -11.84 9.53 18.58
CA ILE A 367 -11.26 8.18 18.74
C ILE A 367 -11.76 7.55 20.04
N ARG A 368 -11.83 8.32 21.13
CA ARG A 368 -12.38 7.82 22.41
C ARG A 368 -13.86 7.48 22.30
N GLN A 369 -14.66 8.20 21.52
CA GLN A 369 -16.07 7.86 21.25
C GLN A 369 -16.18 6.53 20.49
N ILE A 370 -15.40 6.33 19.42
CA ILE A 370 -15.35 5.07 18.69
C ILE A 370 -15.04 3.92 19.64
N LYS A 371 -14.03 4.05 20.51
CA LYS A 371 -13.64 3.00 21.47
C LYS A 371 -14.68 2.73 22.55
N ARG A 372 -15.60 3.66 22.85
CA ARG A 372 -16.75 3.43 23.74
C ARG A 372 -17.84 2.61 23.03
N ILE A 373 -18.11 2.91 21.75
CA ILE A 373 -19.11 2.23 20.92
C ILE A 373 -18.63 0.81 20.60
N ASN A 374 -17.42 0.69 20.09
CA ASN A 374 -16.80 -0.57 19.70
C ASN A 374 -15.38 -0.69 20.28
N PRO A 375 -15.22 -1.31 21.47
CA PRO A 375 -13.91 -1.48 22.09
C PRO A 375 -12.91 -2.31 21.26
N GLU A 376 -13.40 -3.17 20.36
CA GLU A 376 -12.57 -4.00 19.47
C GLU A 376 -12.07 -3.22 18.25
N ALA A 377 -12.66 -2.07 17.92
CA ALA A 377 -12.19 -1.26 16.81
C ALA A 377 -10.69 -0.98 16.92
N GLU A 378 -9.91 -1.35 15.93
CA GLU A 378 -8.51 -0.98 15.86
C GLU A 378 -8.36 0.47 15.37
N ILE A 379 -7.39 1.18 15.90
CA ILE A 379 -7.12 2.57 15.55
C ILE A 379 -5.66 2.68 15.11
N ILE A 380 -5.45 3.13 13.89
CA ILE A 380 -4.14 3.38 13.32
C ILE A 380 -3.97 4.88 13.15
N ILE A 381 -2.91 5.44 13.72
CA ILE A 381 -2.65 6.88 13.66
C ILE A 381 -1.51 7.14 12.70
N TYR A 382 -1.81 7.93 11.68
CA TYR A 382 -0.86 8.50 10.74
C TYR A 382 -0.70 9.98 11.01
N ILE A 383 0.47 10.52 10.74
CA ILE A 383 0.67 11.97 10.66
C ILE A 383 0.60 12.33 9.17
N TYR A 384 -0.13 13.39 8.85
CA TYR A 384 -0.31 13.80 7.46
C TYR A 384 1.05 13.99 6.75
N SER A 385 1.27 13.25 5.69
CA SER A 385 2.38 13.40 4.76
C SER A 385 1.83 13.86 3.42
N PRO A 386 2.23 15.03 2.90
CA PRO A 386 1.73 15.49 1.61
C PRO A 386 2.00 14.49 0.48
N VAL A 387 1.04 14.34 -0.40
CA VAL A 387 1.18 13.63 -1.68
C VAL A 387 1.17 14.68 -2.77
N GLN A 388 2.02 14.53 -3.79
CA GLN A 388 2.07 15.45 -4.92
C GLN A 388 0.76 15.34 -5.73
N PHE A 389 -0.17 16.20 -5.37
CA PHE A 389 -1.46 16.32 -6.02
C PHE A 389 -1.83 17.81 -6.06
N GLU A 390 -1.39 18.48 -7.13
CA GLU A 390 -1.44 19.94 -7.26
C GLU A 390 -2.86 20.53 -7.21
N ASP A 391 -3.86 19.74 -7.62
CA ASP A 391 -5.27 20.12 -7.57
C ASP A 391 -5.88 20.01 -6.16
N ALA A 392 -5.15 19.49 -5.18
CA ALA A 392 -5.68 19.26 -3.83
C ALA A 392 -5.40 20.44 -2.91
N ASP A 393 -6.46 20.98 -2.28
CA ASP A 393 -6.37 22.07 -1.29
C ASP A 393 -5.41 21.73 -0.15
N LEU A 394 -5.43 20.48 0.30
CA LEU A 394 -4.58 20.00 1.38
C LEU A 394 -3.08 20.05 1.03
N PHE A 395 -2.72 19.69 -0.21
CA PHE A 395 -1.34 19.81 -0.69
C PHE A 395 -0.91 21.27 -0.83
N ASN A 396 -1.80 22.12 -1.35
CA ASN A 396 -1.56 23.56 -1.46
C ASN A 396 -1.41 24.22 -0.08
N ALA A 397 -2.18 23.81 0.91
CA ALA A 397 -2.01 24.26 2.31
C ALA A 397 -0.62 23.87 2.86
N ALA A 398 -0.13 22.65 2.60
CA ALA A 398 1.21 22.26 3.02
C ALA A 398 2.29 23.11 2.34
N ARG A 399 2.16 23.41 1.04
CA ARG A 399 3.08 24.30 0.30
C ARG A 399 3.10 25.72 0.86
N ALA A 400 1.96 26.24 1.29
CA ALA A 400 1.87 27.55 1.95
C ALA A 400 2.71 27.60 3.24
N HIS A 401 2.91 26.48 3.90
CA HIS A 401 3.81 26.28 5.04
C HIS A 401 5.25 25.92 4.65
N ARG A 402 5.68 26.23 3.42
CA ARG A 402 7.04 25.99 2.90
C ARG A 402 7.41 24.51 2.74
N PHE A 403 6.45 23.63 2.66
CA PHE A 403 6.74 22.24 2.30
C PHE A 403 7.19 22.16 0.83
N SER A 404 8.29 21.44 0.59
CA SER A 404 8.78 21.12 -0.76
C SER A 404 9.44 19.76 -0.76
N TYR A 405 9.27 19.02 -1.86
CA TYR A 405 9.96 17.75 -2.07
C TYR A 405 11.43 17.94 -2.43
N PRO A 406 12.29 16.97 -2.11
CA PRO A 406 13.66 16.88 -2.64
C PRO A 406 13.66 16.93 -4.16
N GLN A 407 14.68 17.61 -4.71
CA GLN A 407 14.84 17.76 -6.16
C GLN A 407 15.82 16.75 -6.74
N THR A 408 16.54 16.00 -5.91
CA THR A 408 17.49 14.97 -6.34
C THR A 408 17.22 13.64 -5.58
N LEU A 409 17.59 12.52 -6.19
CA LEU A 409 17.49 11.22 -5.50
C LEU A 409 18.45 11.11 -4.31
N ASP A 410 19.54 11.91 -4.28
CA ASP A 410 20.44 11.97 -3.13
C ASP A 410 19.78 12.59 -1.91
N ASP A 411 19.00 13.65 -2.10
CA ASP A 411 18.26 14.28 -1.02
C ASP A 411 17.18 13.35 -0.45
N TRP A 412 16.59 12.47 -1.28
CA TRP A 412 15.66 11.44 -0.83
C TRP A 412 16.31 10.36 0.06
N LEU A 413 17.66 10.23 0.04
CA LEU A 413 18.39 9.33 0.95
C LEU A 413 18.63 9.94 2.34
N LEU A 414 18.33 11.23 2.54
CA LEU A 414 18.43 11.85 3.85
C LEU A 414 17.45 11.19 4.85
N PRO A 415 17.84 11.02 6.13
CA PRO A 415 17.05 10.27 7.12
C PRO A 415 15.60 10.76 7.27
N GLU A 416 15.37 12.06 7.20
CA GLU A 416 14.04 12.66 7.29
C GLU A 416 13.15 12.26 6.11
N TRP A 417 13.71 12.10 4.92
CA TRP A 417 12.98 11.72 3.72
C TRP A 417 12.81 10.20 3.58
N GLN A 418 13.72 9.41 4.11
CA GLN A 418 13.55 7.95 4.19
C GLN A 418 12.35 7.55 5.06
N ALA A 419 12.02 8.38 6.06
CA ALA A 419 10.89 8.17 6.96
C ALA A 419 9.61 8.92 6.53
N HIS A 420 9.66 9.73 5.48
CA HIS A 420 8.58 10.65 5.10
C HIS A 420 7.23 9.97 4.89
N ASP A 421 7.21 8.86 4.17
CA ASP A 421 5.97 8.15 3.84
C ASP A 421 5.60 7.08 4.89
N LEU A 422 6.48 6.80 5.84
CA LEU A 422 6.30 5.76 6.84
C LEU A 422 5.52 6.24 8.07
N LYS A 423 4.81 7.37 8.00
CA LYS A 423 3.81 7.77 8.99
C LYS A 423 4.34 8.15 10.38
N LYS A 424 5.65 7.97 10.65
CA LYS A 424 6.25 8.18 11.97
C LYS A 424 7.09 9.44 12.11
N ASN A 425 7.74 9.89 11.03
CA ASN A 425 8.59 11.08 11.01
C ASN A 425 8.35 11.94 9.75
N PRO A 426 7.13 12.40 9.49
CA PRO A 426 6.86 13.21 8.32
C PRO A 426 7.61 14.55 8.40
N VAL A 427 8.01 15.04 7.24
CA VAL A 427 8.47 16.43 7.11
C VAL A 427 7.22 17.33 7.16
N THR A 428 6.96 17.92 8.32
CA THR A 428 5.73 18.70 8.59
C THR A 428 6.08 20.08 9.15
N PRO A 429 6.46 21.06 8.30
CA PRO A 429 6.88 22.39 8.76
C PRO A 429 5.83 23.15 9.58
N TRP A 430 4.57 22.79 9.48
CA TRP A 430 3.44 23.39 10.20
C TRP A 430 3.19 22.77 11.59
N LEU A 431 3.85 21.66 11.94
CA LEU A 431 3.66 21.00 13.23
C LEU A 431 4.81 21.30 14.18
N SER A 432 4.47 21.70 15.40
CA SER A 432 5.48 21.83 16.45
C SER A 432 5.97 20.47 16.95
N ALA A 433 7.20 20.41 17.48
CA ALA A 433 7.70 19.22 18.14
C ALA A 433 6.83 18.80 19.36
N ALA A 434 6.11 19.74 19.97
CA ALA A 434 5.19 19.47 21.07
C ALA A 434 3.94 18.75 20.55
N THR A 435 3.37 19.20 19.45
CA THR A 435 2.21 18.58 18.77
C THR A 435 2.54 17.15 18.34
N LEU A 436 3.68 16.94 17.69
CA LEU A 436 4.14 15.61 17.30
C LEU A 436 4.33 14.67 18.50
N ARG A 437 4.91 15.16 19.60
CA ARG A 437 5.03 14.38 20.84
C ARG A 437 3.67 14.03 21.43
N ARG A 438 2.71 14.95 21.37
CA ARG A 438 1.35 14.73 21.86
C ARG A 438 0.64 13.61 21.09
N ILE A 439 0.70 13.63 19.77
CA ILE A 439 0.15 12.57 18.92
C ILE A 439 0.77 11.22 19.30
N ARG A 440 2.09 11.12 19.35
CA ARG A 440 2.81 9.88 19.67
C ARG A 440 2.51 9.39 21.09
N ASN A 441 2.37 10.29 22.05
CA ASN A 441 2.06 9.92 23.43
C ASN A 441 0.63 9.42 23.56
N PHE A 442 -0.33 10.06 22.88
CA PHE A 442 -1.71 9.60 22.82
C PHE A 442 -1.77 8.18 22.23
N GLU A 443 -1.12 7.96 21.09
CA GLU A 443 -1.04 6.65 20.43
C GLU A 443 -0.50 5.56 21.38
N LYS A 444 0.59 5.83 22.09
CA LYS A 444 1.16 4.87 23.06
C LYS A 444 0.17 4.49 24.15
N VAL A 445 -0.54 5.48 24.72
CA VAL A 445 -1.51 5.23 25.79
C VAL A 445 -2.75 4.51 25.24
N LEU A 446 -3.23 4.88 24.06
CA LEU A 446 -4.33 4.23 23.37
C LEU A 446 -4.02 2.74 23.14
N ASN A 447 -2.87 2.46 22.55
CA ASN A 447 -2.42 1.09 22.24
C ASN A 447 -2.10 0.25 23.49
N ALA A 448 -1.72 0.87 24.58
CA ALA A 448 -1.61 0.15 25.85
C ALA A 448 -2.99 -0.20 26.44
N ARG A 449 -3.94 0.74 26.41
CA ARG A 449 -5.30 0.49 26.90
C ARG A 449 -6.08 -0.51 26.02
N PHE A 450 -5.85 -0.46 24.70
CA PHE A 450 -6.48 -1.30 23.70
C PHE A 450 -5.41 -1.92 22.79
N PRO A 451 -4.67 -2.94 23.27
CA PRO A 451 -3.67 -3.61 22.44
C PRO A 451 -4.31 -4.20 21.19
N THR A 452 -3.69 -3.97 20.03
CA THR A 452 -4.20 -4.40 18.71
C THR A 452 -4.41 -5.91 18.67
N LEU A 453 -5.50 -6.35 18.06
CA LEU A 453 -5.81 -7.77 17.88
C LEU A 453 -4.85 -8.42 16.89
N SER A 454 -4.40 -7.65 15.92
CA SER A 454 -3.47 -8.06 14.86
C SER A 454 -2.05 -8.36 15.37
N ASP A 455 -1.63 -7.88 16.54
CA ASP A 455 -0.34 -8.27 17.13
C ASP A 455 -0.42 -9.70 17.73
N LEU A 456 0.01 -10.67 16.93
CA LEU A 456 0.05 -12.08 17.29
C LEU A 456 1.12 -12.44 18.34
N LYS A 457 2.06 -11.55 18.64
CA LYS A 457 3.15 -11.79 19.60
C LYS A 457 2.70 -11.57 21.04
N LEU A 458 1.63 -10.81 21.24
CA LEU A 458 1.07 -10.54 22.55
C LEU A 458 0.19 -11.67 23.07
N GLY A 459 0.65 -12.38 24.08
CA GLY A 459 -0.18 -13.33 24.83
C GLY A 459 -1.20 -12.64 25.75
N PRO A 460 -2.16 -13.38 26.32
CA PRO A 460 -3.20 -12.82 27.19
C PRO A 460 -2.67 -12.05 28.40
N VAL A 461 -1.62 -12.55 29.04
CA VAL A 461 -0.97 -11.90 30.21
C VAL A 461 -0.36 -10.57 29.80
N GLN A 462 0.36 -10.54 28.69
CA GLN A 462 1.01 -9.32 28.17
C GLN A 462 -0.05 -8.26 27.80
N ARG A 463 -1.14 -8.66 27.16
CA ARG A 463 -2.28 -7.77 26.86
C ARG A 463 -2.91 -7.22 28.13
N THR A 464 -3.06 -8.04 29.17
CA THR A 464 -3.61 -7.61 30.47
C THR A 464 -2.69 -6.59 31.15
N LEU A 465 -1.36 -6.82 31.16
CA LEU A 465 -0.41 -5.89 31.73
C LEU A 465 -0.44 -4.53 31.01
N LEU A 466 -0.45 -4.53 29.68
CA LEU A 466 -0.61 -3.30 28.89
C LEU A 466 -1.90 -2.56 29.24
N ARG A 467 -3.03 -3.29 29.30
CA ARG A 467 -4.35 -2.71 29.64
C ARG A 467 -4.35 -2.05 31.02
N ILE A 468 -3.80 -2.70 32.02
CA ILE A 468 -3.73 -2.16 33.39
C ILE A 468 -2.87 -0.88 33.39
N THR A 469 -1.67 -0.94 32.79
CA THR A 469 -0.75 0.20 32.74
C THR A 469 -1.33 1.38 31.99
N GLY A 470 -2.04 1.15 30.87
CA GLY A 470 -2.65 2.22 30.07
C GLY A 470 -3.97 2.75 30.63
N SER A 471 -4.69 2.00 31.48
CA SER A 471 -6.08 2.31 31.85
C SER A 471 -6.24 3.62 32.62
N TRP A 472 -5.40 3.88 33.59
CA TRP A 472 -5.51 5.10 34.41
C TRP A 472 -5.21 6.35 33.58
N ARG A 473 -4.17 6.29 32.73
CA ARG A 473 -3.82 7.41 31.84
C ARG A 473 -4.93 7.70 30.83
N TYR A 474 -5.40 6.64 30.18
CA TYR A 474 -6.50 6.77 29.22
C TYR A 474 -7.79 7.27 29.89
N GLY A 475 -8.13 6.74 31.07
CA GLY A 475 -9.31 7.17 31.84
C GLY A 475 -9.27 8.65 32.21
N LEU A 476 -8.16 9.12 32.74
CA LEU A 476 -7.95 10.50 33.18
C LEU A 476 -7.49 11.44 32.07
N SER A 477 -7.35 10.97 30.82
CA SER A 477 -6.84 11.76 29.67
C SER A 477 -5.42 12.31 29.88
N VAL A 478 -4.55 11.59 30.61
CA VAL A 478 -3.16 11.98 30.90
C VAL A 478 -2.23 11.35 29.88
N TYR A 479 -1.91 12.07 28.81
CA TYR A 479 -1.04 11.56 27.72
C TYR A 479 0.40 12.05 27.80
N GLN A 480 0.70 12.97 28.71
CA GLN A 480 2.04 13.55 28.85
C GLN A 480 3.01 12.52 29.43
N ALA A 481 4.23 12.47 28.86
CA ALA A 481 5.36 11.66 29.34
C ALA A 481 4.98 10.21 29.79
N PRO A 482 4.40 9.36 28.93
CA PRO A 482 3.95 8.00 29.30
C PRO A 482 5.14 7.03 29.35
N TYR A 483 6.13 7.28 30.25
CA TYR A 483 7.40 6.53 30.28
C TYR A 483 7.19 5.08 30.66
N GLU A 484 6.32 4.78 31.64
CA GLU A 484 6.01 3.41 32.08
C GLU A 484 5.34 2.60 30.98
N VAL A 485 4.44 3.25 30.21
CA VAL A 485 3.80 2.62 29.03
C VAL A 485 4.84 2.35 27.95
N ALA A 486 5.67 3.35 27.63
CA ALA A 486 6.70 3.21 26.61
C ALA A 486 7.73 2.12 26.96
N LEU A 487 8.14 2.06 28.25
CA LEU A 487 9.06 1.02 28.74
C LEU A 487 8.43 -0.37 28.62
N LEU A 488 7.18 -0.53 29.04
CA LEU A 488 6.48 -1.81 28.95
C LEU A 488 6.30 -2.26 27.49
N GLN A 489 5.87 -1.36 26.59
CA GLN A 489 5.76 -1.65 25.16
C GLN A 489 7.09 -2.07 24.56
N LYS A 490 8.20 -1.42 24.93
CA LYS A 490 9.55 -1.79 24.49
C LYS A 490 9.96 -3.17 25.00
N LEU A 491 9.73 -3.47 26.28
CA LEU A 491 10.04 -4.77 26.87
C LEU A 491 9.24 -5.92 26.24
N LEU A 492 7.98 -5.67 25.95
CA LEU A 492 7.09 -6.64 25.30
C LEU A 492 7.31 -6.69 23.77
N ARG A 493 8.16 -5.83 23.20
CA ARG A 493 8.33 -5.68 21.75
C ARG A 493 7.00 -5.47 21.03
N TYR A 494 6.10 -4.70 21.68
CA TYR A 494 4.80 -4.39 21.11
C TYR A 494 4.94 -3.58 19.81
N ARG A 495 4.14 -3.96 18.82
CA ARG A 495 4.11 -3.31 17.50
C ARG A 495 2.67 -3.17 17.03
N GLN A 496 2.42 -2.18 16.19
CA GLN A 496 1.25 -2.15 15.34
C GLN A 496 1.64 -2.73 13.97
N PRO A 497 1.13 -3.91 13.58
CA PRO A 497 1.55 -4.60 12.36
C PRO A 497 1.45 -3.76 11.09
N GLU A 498 0.40 -2.94 10.98
CA GLU A 498 0.10 -2.12 9.80
C GLU A 498 1.10 -0.97 9.58
N LEU A 499 1.84 -0.58 10.61
CA LEU A 499 2.86 0.48 10.50
C LEU A 499 4.20 -0.03 9.95
N GLU A 500 4.36 -1.34 9.81
CA GLU A 500 5.64 -1.96 9.48
C GLU A 500 5.58 -2.85 8.23
N GLY A 501 4.46 -2.87 7.52
CA GLY A 501 4.18 -3.87 6.48
C GLY A 501 3.74 -3.34 5.11
N PHE A 502 3.98 -2.06 4.82
CA PHE A 502 3.77 -1.55 3.46
C PHE A 502 5.04 -1.60 2.65
#